data_c448d84696f6f344ae830879feee41d7
#
_entry.id   c448d84696f6f344ae830879feee41d7
#
_cell.length_a   1.000
_cell.length_b   1.000
_cell.length_c   1.000
_cell.angle_alpha   90.00
_cell.angle_beta   90.00
_cell.angle_gamma   90.00
#
_symmetry.space_group_name_H-M   'P 1'
#
loop_
_entity.id
_entity.type
_entity.pdbx_description
1 polymer ?
#
loop_
_entity_poly.entity_id
_entity_poly.type
_entity_poly.pdbx_seq_one_letter_code
_entity_poly.pdbx_strand_id
1 'polypeptide(L)'
;MIHMLQALVLSVTGIVDSAIVGHFWEAEGLAGMKLAMPVFSVFFMAGSILSTGLSVQVTKLLAKGKRAEANQHFIWVCTAAVAISLIFMAAAIIMPDTITGFFADHTEDAVLYEAVKGYLIPVMTGCLPFIMQIILSGVAALEGADRRLTMSIAAVLLSDVAGDLLAVKLDAGIRGIAIASVAAYLCSCMVLGNQLINGKTIFRIGRPHIEKGMLTAIFIAGFPMAVRYLCEFICPMAVNRMMLRYGSLTGLAALSIQDAVRCMPLAFGEGVMTAVLLLTGMYAAEHDTEALHRERRDILRFCTVHGTAWALILAAAAPLLVKLFTKDAELQSMGAYAFRWYLLGLPFMSFNLASRSYMQGLDRQRDAGVLTMINQLALPVLITWLLGRQWGIQGIYAAFAVHEILLTIIIVCMQIVRKQKGRTISDGAALGNMIADIRGDITTLEQVTEASDKVIRLCEENGVDRKQAFNIGLCLEELAANSLLHGFNDDRKKYIEYRFIIIGRWLILRLRDNGRPFDLTERYKLLNPDDPVSGLGLRIVFAAAENVNYSHAFDLNNVCIRVLKQSNRQLTD
;
A
#
# COMPACT_ATOMS: atom_id res chain seq x y z
N MET A 1 5.78 -6.48 6.46
CA MET A 1 7.22 -6.21 6.76
C MET A 1 8.02 -5.90 5.49
N ILE A 2 8.00 -6.73 4.45
CA ILE A 2 8.76 -6.52 3.20
C ILE A 2 8.41 -5.19 2.51
N HIS A 3 7.15 -4.88 2.29
CA HIS A 3 6.72 -3.60 1.68
C HIS A 3 7.12 -2.37 2.51
N MET A 4 7.11 -2.48 3.84
CA MET A 4 7.60 -1.42 4.72
C MET A 4 9.11 -1.21 4.56
N LEU A 5 9.89 -2.30 4.48
CA LEU A 5 11.33 -2.24 4.24
C LEU A 5 11.62 -1.65 2.85
N GLN A 6 10.83 -1.99 1.84
CA GLN A 6 10.93 -1.43 0.49
C GLN A 6 10.73 0.08 0.49
N ALA A 7 9.65 0.56 1.10
CA ALA A 7 9.36 1.99 1.19
C ALA A 7 10.45 2.73 1.98
N LEU A 8 10.97 2.13 3.05
CA LEU A 8 12.05 2.70 3.85
C LEU A 8 13.35 2.84 3.04
N VAL A 9 13.73 1.81 2.30
CA VAL A 9 14.96 1.84 1.48
C VAL A 9 14.87 2.90 0.38
N LEU A 10 13.73 2.99 -0.33
CA LEU A 10 13.49 4.04 -1.31
C LEU A 10 13.48 5.46 -0.68
N SER A 11 13.05 5.57 0.56
CA SER A 11 13.13 6.85 1.29
C SER A 11 14.57 7.23 1.61
N VAL A 12 15.41 6.26 1.92
CA VAL A 12 16.86 6.49 2.20
C VAL A 12 17.59 6.98 0.95
N THR A 13 17.32 6.43 -0.25
CA THR A 13 17.92 6.95 -1.49
C THR A 13 17.58 8.43 -1.69
N GLY A 14 16.32 8.81 -1.62
CA GLY A 14 15.91 10.21 -1.79
C GLY A 14 16.52 11.18 -0.76
N ILE A 15 16.81 10.69 0.47
CA ILE A 15 17.54 11.49 1.48
C ILE A 15 18.99 11.66 1.08
N VAL A 16 19.66 10.59 0.63
CA VAL A 16 21.07 10.61 0.22
C VAL A 16 21.25 11.53 -0.98
N ASP A 17 20.43 11.39 -2.03
CA ASP A 17 20.47 12.25 -3.22
C ASP A 17 20.31 13.73 -2.82
N SER A 18 19.29 14.03 -2.01
CA SER A 18 19.04 15.40 -1.56
C SER A 18 20.18 15.95 -0.69
N ALA A 19 20.81 15.11 0.15
CA ALA A 19 21.94 15.50 0.98
C ALA A 19 23.18 15.78 0.12
N ILE A 20 23.46 14.94 -0.87
CA ILE A 20 24.57 15.13 -1.82
C ILE A 20 24.34 16.39 -2.65
N VAL A 21 23.15 16.52 -3.25
CA VAL A 21 22.80 17.69 -4.07
C VAL A 21 22.91 18.98 -3.25
N GLY A 22 22.36 18.99 -2.04
CA GLY A 22 22.41 20.17 -1.17
C GLY A 22 23.80 20.53 -0.66
N HIS A 23 24.71 19.56 -0.56
CA HIS A 23 26.08 19.78 -0.08
C HIS A 23 27.03 20.33 -1.17
N PHE A 24 26.76 19.92 -2.43
CA PHE A 24 27.63 20.25 -3.56
C PHE A 24 27.07 21.34 -4.49
N TRP A 25 25.73 21.48 -4.55
CA TRP A 25 25.04 22.45 -5.42
C TRP A 25 24.04 23.34 -4.66
N GLU A 26 24.08 23.32 -3.33
CA GLU A 26 23.35 24.20 -2.43
C GLU A 26 21.85 24.39 -2.76
N ALA A 27 21.35 25.64 -2.68
CA ALA A 27 19.94 25.95 -2.87
C ALA A 27 19.45 25.73 -4.31
N GLU A 28 20.28 26.10 -5.31
CA GLU A 28 19.93 25.96 -6.73
C GLU A 28 19.79 24.49 -7.13
N GLY A 29 20.71 23.65 -6.67
CA GLY A 29 20.65 22.20 -6.93
C GLY A 29 19.43 21.54 -6.33
N LEU A 30 19.15 21.82 -5.05
CA LEU A 30 17.98 21.29 -4.34
C LEU A 30 16.65 21.77 -4.95
N ALA A 31 16.58 23.05 -5.32
CA ALA A 31 15.39 23.62 -5.96
C ALA A 31 15.20 23.06 -7.37
N GLY A 32 16.28 22.92 -8.14
CA GLY A 32 16.25 22.34 -9.48
C GLY A 32 15.76 20.89 -9.47
N MET A 33 16.31 20.06 -8.59
CA MET A 33 15.84 18.70 -8.38
C MET A 33 14.37 18.66 -7.95
N LYS A 34 13.97 19.53 -7.01
CA LYS A 34 12.59 19.62 -6.51
C LYS A 34 11.59 19.96 -7.61
N LEU A 35 11.95 20.87 -8.53
CA LEU A 35 11.08 21.22 -9.67
C LEU A 35 10.97 20.06 -10.66
N ALA A 36 12.03 19.28 -10.89
CA ALA A 36 12.02 18.14 -11.79
C ALA A 36 11.31 16.88 -11.23
N MET A 37 11.28 16.71 -9.91
CA MET A 37 10.74 15.54 -9.21
C MET A 37 9.32 15.10 -9.66
N PRO A 38 8.37 15.99 -9.97
CA PRO A 38 7.02 15.57 -10.40
C PRO A 38 7.02 14.67 -11.64
N VAL A 39 8.07 14.72 -12.49
CA VAL A 39 8.16 13.86 -13.69
C VAL A 39 8.15 12.37 -13.33
N PHE A 40 8.73 11.99 -12.18
CA PHE A 40 8.72 10.61 -11.73
C PHE A 40 7.30 10.08 -11.49
N SER A 41 6.38 10.94 -11.04
CA SER A 41 4.98 10.55 -10.87
C SER A 41 4.34 10.14 -12.19
N VAL A 42 4.77 10.71 -13.32
CA VAL A 42 4.29 10.33 -14.65
C VAL A 42 4.83 8.94 -15.05
N PHE A 43 6.11 8.65 -14.77
CA PHE A 43 6.69 7.33 -15.04
C PHE A 43 6.07 6.26 -14.13
N PHE A 44 5.90 6.56 -12.86
CA PHE A 44 5.26 5.67 -11.89
C PHE A 44 3.78 5.45 -12.22
N MET A 45 3.09 6.46 -12.76
CA MET A 45 1.73 6.32 -13.27
C MET A 45 1.67 5.31 -14.41
N ALA A 46 2.52 5.48 -15.42
CA ALA A 46 2.57 4.56 -16.56
C ALA A 46 2.91 3.12 -16.12
N GLY A 47 3.97 2.96 -15.32
CA GLY A 47 4.37 1.66 -14.79
C GLY A 47 3.31 1.00 -13.92
N SER A 48 2.63 1.78 -13.06
CA SER A 48 1.61 1.24 -12.14
C SER A 48 0.31 0.86 -12.85
N ILE A 49 -0.13 1.63 -13.85
CA ILE A 49 -1.28 1.26 -14.69
C ILE A 49 -1.01 -0.09 -15.36
N LEU A 50 0.16 -0.22 -16.00
CA LEU A 50 0.55 -1.43 -16.70
C LEU A 50 0.73 -2.62 -15.76
N SER A 51 1.42 -2.44 -14.64
CA SER A 51 1.68 -3.49 -13.65
C SER A 51 0.40 -3.97 -12.95
N THR A 52 -0.45 -3.06 -12.49
CA THR A 52 -1.73 -3.41 -11.83
C THR A 52 -2.68 -4.07 -12.82
N GLY A 53 -2.79 -3.52 -14.03
CA GLY A 53 -3.61 -4.09 -15.08
C GLY A 53 -3.15 -5.50 -15.47
N LEU A 54 -1.84 -5.71 -15.61
CA LEU A 54 -1.24 -7.02 -15.84
C LEU A 54 -1.59 -7.99 -14.70
N SER A 55 -1.37 -7.59 -13.45
CA SER A 55 -1.62 -8.44 -12.29
C SER A 55 -3.07 -8.93 -12.23
N VAL A 56 -4.04 -8.05 -12.46
CA VAL A 56 -5.46 -8.40 -12.47
C VAL A 56 -5.81 -9.38 -13.58
N GLN A 57 -5.30 -9.15 -14.80
CA GLN A 57 -5.62 -10.01 -15.95
C GLN A 57 -4.90 -11.37 -15.84
N VAL A 58 -3.63 -11.36 -15.49
CA VAL A 58 -2.83 -12.59 -15.32
C VAL A 58 -3.41 -13.50 -14.24
N THR A 59 -3.79 -12.96 -13.08
CA THR A 59 -4.42 -13.76 -12.02
C THR A 59 -5.68 -14.48 -12.51
N LYS A 60 -6.55 -13.78 -13.29
CA LYS A 60 -7.75 -14.38 -13.89
C LYS A 60 -7.42 -15.47 -14.90
N LEU A 61 -6.38 -15.27 -15.70
CA LEU A 61 -5.97 -16.23 -16.73
C LEU A 61 -5.31 -17.47 -16.14
N LEU A 62 -4.45 -17.28 -15.14
CA LEU A 62 -3.80 -18.39 -14.42
C LEU A 62 -4.82 -19.25 -13.66
N ALA A 63 -5.83 -18.64 -13.04
CA ALA A 63 -6.94 -19.36 -12.42
C ALA A 63 -7.73 -20.24 -13.42
N LYS A 64 -7.73 -19.86 -14.71
CA LYS A 64 -8.34 -20.63 -15.80
C LYS A 64 -7.35 -21.59 -16.49
N GLY A 65 -6.13 -21.71 -16.01
CA GLY A 65 -5.07 -22.54 -16.63
C GLY A 65 -4.46 -21.98 -17.93
N LYS A 66 -4.78 -20.74 -18.31
CA LYS A 66 -4.40 -20.13 -19.60
C LYS A 66 -3.04 -19.42 -19.54
N ARG A 67 -1.98 -20.19 -19.31
CA ARG A 67 -0.60 -19.67 -19.16
C ARG A 67 -0.06 -18.95 -20.38
N ALA A 68 -0.37 -19.44 -21.59
CA ALA A 68 0.10 -18.82 -22.83
C ALA A 68 -0.51 -17.42 -23.03
N GLU A 69 -1.81 -17.26 -22.77
CA GLU A 69 -2.49 -15.95 -22.83
C GLU A 69 -1.93 -15.00 -21.75
N ALA A 70 -1.68 -15.47 -20.54
CA ALA A 70 -1.06 -14.69 -19.47
C ALA A 70 0.33 -14.16 -19.89
N ASN A 71 1.14 -14.99 -20.55
CA ASN A 71 2.44 -14.58 -21.08
C ASN A 71 2.30 -13.53 -22.20
N GLN A 72 1.30 -13.63 -23.06
CA GLN A 72 1.06 -12.60 -24.08
C GLN A 72 0.69 -11.25 -23.45
N HIS A 73 -0.07 -11.21 -22.36
CA HIS A 73 -0.35 -9.98 -21.61
C HIS A 73 0.93 -9.34 -21.08
N PHE A 74 1.85 -10.15 -20.56
CA PHE A 74 3.16 -9.66 -20.09
C PHE A 74 3.99 -9.07 -21.23
N ILE A 75 4.09 -9.76 -22.38
CA ILE A 75 4.84 -9.27 -23.56
C ILE A 75 4.26 -7.93 -24.03
N TRP A 76 2.94 -7.80 -24.07
CA TRP A 76 2.26 -6.56 -24.47
C TRP A 76 2.53 -5.41 -23.50
N VAL A 77 2.52 -5.67 -22.20
CA VAL A 77 2.85 -4.67 -21.19
C VAL A 77 4.28 -4.19 -21.33
N CYS A 78 5.23 -5.09 -21.54
CA CYS A 78 6.62 -4.72 -21.83
C CYS A 78 6.76 -3.89 -23.13
N THR A 79 6.04 -4.28 -24.18
CA THR A 79 6.04 -3.55 -25.46
C THR A 79 5.46 -2.15 -25.28
N ALA A 80 4.35 -2.01 -24.52
CA ALA A 80 3.75 -0.72 -24.22
C ALA A 80 4.68 0.15 -23.38
N ALA A 81 5.38 -0.42 -22.40
CA ALA A 81 6.38 0.30 -21.60
C ALA A 81 7.51 0.86 -22.45
N VAL A 82 8.04 0.06 -23.40
CA VAL A 82 9.07 0.52 -24.34
C VAL A 82 8.52 1.64 -25.24
N ALA A 83 7.32 1.49 -25.80
CA ALA A 83 6.70 2.50 -26.66
C ALA A 83 6.48 3.83 -25.93
N ILE A 84 5.97 3.79 -24.69
CA ILE A 84 5.78 4.97 -23.84
C ILE A 84 7.15 5.63 -23.56
N SER A 85 8.16 4.83 -23.23
CA SER A 85 9.50 5.35 -22.93
C SER A 85 10.15 5.99 -24.14
N LEU A 86 9.96 5.44 -25.34
CA LEU A 86 10.46 6.04 -26.58
C LEU A 86 9.79 7.41 -26.87
N ILE A 87 8.50 7.57 -26.53
CA ILE A 87 7.81 8.86 -26.65
C ILE A 87 8.42 9.89 -25.71
N PHE A 88 8.66 9.55 -24.42
CA PHE A 88 9.29 10.46 -23.46
C PHE A 88 10.74 10.79 -23.87
N MET A 89 11.50 9.80 -24.31
CA MET A 89 12.87 10.00 -24.79
C MET A 89 12.91 10.92 -26.02
N ALA A 90 12.04 10.68 -27.00
CA ALA A 90 11.95 11.51 -28.20
C ALA A 90 11.56 12.96 -27.84
N ALA A 91 10.57 13.13 -26.93
CA ALA A 91 10.17 14.45 -26.46
C ALA A 91 11.33 15.19 -25.77
N ALA A 92 12.08 14.51 -24.90
CA ALA A 92 13.22 15.09 -24.18
C ALA A 92 14.38 15.49 -25.13
N ILE A 93 14.58 14.74 -26.22
CA ILE A 93 15.65 15.03 -27.20
C ILE A 93 15.22 16.13 -28.18
N ILE A 94 13.96 16.09 -28.66
CA ILE A 94 13.48 17.02 -29.71
C ILE A 94 13.08 18.37 -29.13
N MET A 95 12.51 18.39 -27.91
CA MET A 95 11.93 19.59 -27.30
C MET A 95 12.42 19.84 -25.86
N PRO A 96 13.75 19.81 -25.60
CA PRO A 96 14.28 19.89 -24.23
C PRO A 96 13.88 21.20 -23.54
N ASP A 97 13.96 22.32 -24.25
CA ASP A 97 13.67 23.65 -23.70
C ASP A 97 12.16 23.85 -23.43
N THR A 98 11.32 23.34 -24.30
CA THR A 98 9.85 23.39 -24.09
C THR A 98 9.44 22.59 -22.85
N ILE A 99 10.04 21.42 -22.67
CA ILE A 99 9.76 20.56 -21.50
C ILE A 99 10.30 21.22 -20.23
N THR A 100 11.55 21.71 -20.26
CA THR A 100 12.14 22.40 -19.11
C THR A 100 11.35 23.65 -18.73
N GLY A 101 10.91 24.43 -19.72
CA GLY A 101 10.08 25.62 -19.53
C GLY A 101 8.71 25.37 -18.87
N PHE A 102 8.23 24.12 -18.93
CA PHE A 102 7.04 23.75 -18.15
C PHE A 102 7.30 23.69 -16.64
N PHE A 103 8.54 23.43 -16.22
CA PHE A 103 8.94 23.31 -14.81
C PHE A 103 9.60 24.57 -14.26
N ALA A 104 10.41 25.26 -15.06
CA ALA A 104 11.13 26.48 -14.70
C ALA A 104 11.21 27.45 -15.87
N ASP A 105 11.09 28.77 -15.59
CA ASP A 105 11.17 29.81 -16.61
C ASP A 105 12.61 30.28 -16.76
N HIS A 106 13.14 30.22 -17.97
CA HIS A 106 14.50 30.67 -18.30
C HIS A 106 14.70 32.19 -18.08
N THR A 107 13.61 32.97 -18.21
CA THR A 107 13.67 34.43 -18.08
C THR A 107 13.71 34.91 -16.63
N GLU A 108 13.26 34.07 -15.68
CA GLU A 108 13.23 34.42 -14.26
C GLU A 108 14.55 34.08 -13.56
N ASP A 109 15.12 32.89 -13.83
CA ASP A 109 16.38 32.41 -13.23
C ASP A 109 17.07 31.40 -14.15
N ALA A 110 18.13 31.83 -14.83
CA ALA A 110 18.90 31.01 -15.77
C ALA A 110 19.65 29.86 -15.08
N VAL A 111 20.14 30.07 -13.84
CA VAL A 111 20.88 29.05 -13.09
C VAL A 111 19.95 27.92 -12.66
N LEU A 112 18.79 28.28 -12.13
CA LEU A 112 17.74 27.32 -11.76
C LEU A 112 17.25 26.55 -12.99
N TYR A 113 17.02 27.25 -14.12
CA TYR A 113 16.61 26.61 -15.38
C TYR A 113 17.60 25.54 -15.84
N GLU A 114 18.91 25.87 -15.85
CA GLU A 114 19.94 24.90 -16.22
C GLU A 114 20.06 23.75 -15.22
N ALA A 115 19.84 23.98 -13.92
CA ALA A 115 19.79 22.92 -12.92
C ALA A 115 18.60 21.96 -13.16
N VAL A 116 17.41 22.51 -13.44
CA VAL A 116 16.21 21.71 -13.80
C VAL A 116 16.47 20.90 -15.06
N LYS A 117 16.98 21.54 -16.12
CA LYS A 117 17.28 20.91 -17.41
C LYS A 117 18.31 19.80 -17.25
N GLY A 118 19.36 20.08 -16.46
CA GLY A 118 20.45 19.15 -16.18
C GLY A 118 19.97 17.87 -15.51
N TYR A 119 18.96 17.94 -14.64
CA TYR A 119 18.37 16.78 -13.97
C TYR A 119 17.27 16.11 -14.82
N LEU A 120 16.35 16.91 -15.35
CA LEU A 120 15.13 16.44 -16.01
C LEU A 120 15.41 15.65 -17.30
N ILE A 121 16.28 16.18 -18.17
CA ILE A 121 16.51 15.58 -19.49
C ILE A 121 17.14 14.18 -19.40
N PRO A 122 18.21 13.94 -18.60
CA PRO A 122 18.73 12.58 -18.41
C PRO A 122 17.71 11.61 -17.83
N VAL A 123 16.90 12.03 -16.86
CA VAL A 123 15.85 11.20 -16.27
C VAL A 123 14.78 10.84 -17.30
N MET A 124 14.36 11.79 -18.14
CA MET A 124 13.36 11.53 -19.19
C MET A 124 13.90 10.63 -20.31
N THR A 125 15.17 10.83 -20.73
CA THR A 125 15.79 9.97 -21.73
C THR A 125 16.03 8.55 -21.20
N GLY A 126 16.25 8.41 -19.90
CA GLY A 126 16.41 7.13 -19.20
C GLY A 126 15.15 6.62 -18.51
N CYS A 127 13.94 6.98 -18.93
CA CYS A 127 12.71 6.65 -18.19
C CYS A 127 12.31 5.17 -18.25
N LEU A 128 12.78 4.38 -19.21
CA LEU A 128 12.45 2.97 -19.36
C LEU A 128 12.74 2.12 -18.11
N PRO A 129 13.90 2.20 -17.46
CA PRO A 129 14.18 1.47 -16.23
C PRO A 129 13.17 1.75 -15.10
N PHE A 130 12.70 2.98 -14.93
CA PHE A 130 11.71 3.33 -13.91
C PHE A 130 10.37 2.62 -14.15
N ILE A 131 9.88 2.65 -15.39
CA ILE A 131 8.62 1.99 -15.77
C ILE A 131 8.76 0.46 -15.67
N MET A 132 9.85 -0.10 -16.20
CA MET A 132 10.10 -1.54 -16.21
C MET A 132 10.29 -2.11 -14.79
N GLN A 133 10.95 -1.39 -13.90
CA GLN A 133 11.14 -1.82 -12.51
C GLN A 133 9.79 -2.07 -11.81
N ILE A 134 8.80 -1.20 -12.01
CA ILE A 134 7.46 -1.36 -11.42
C ILE A 134 6.76 -2.60 -11.99
N ILE A 135 6.87 -2.81 -13.30
CA ILE A 135 6.25 -3.97 -13.97
C ILE A 135 6.90 -5.27 -13.49
N LEU A 136 8.24 -5.32 -13.47
CA LEU A 136 8.98 -6.52 -13.04
C LEU A 136 8.80 -6.80 -11.54
N SER A 137 8.67 -5.75 -10.71
CA SER A 137 8.32 -5.90 -9.29
C SER A 137 6.93 -6.50 -9.11
N GLY A 138 5.94 -6.06 -9.91
CA GLY A 138 4.61 -6.64 -9.92
C GLY A 138 4.61 -8.12 -10.33
N VAL A 139 5.40 -8.49 -11.34
CA VAL A 139 5.60 -9.88 -11.77
C VAL A 139 6.23 -10.72 -10.64
N ALA A 140 7.29 -10.21 -10.01
CA ALA A 140 7.95 -10.90 -8.90
C ALA A 140 7.01 -11.08 -7.69
N ALA A 141 6.14 -10.10 -7.41
CA ALA A 141 5.11 -10.21 -6.37
C ALA A 141 4.05 -11.27 -6.70
N LEU A 142 3.60 -11.36 -7.96
CA LEU A 142 2.68 -12.42 -8.43
C LEU A 142 3.27 -13.83 -8.26
N GLU A 143 4.59 -13.96 -8.36
CA GLU A 143 5.30 -15.22 -8.21
C GLU A 143 5.71 -15.51 -6.76
N GLY A 144 5.40 -14.63 -5.80
CA GLY A 144 5.83 -14.76 -4.40
C GLY A 144 7.35 -14.66 -4.22
N ALA A 145 8.04 -13.94 -5.09
CA ALA A 145 9.50 -13.85 -5.13
C ALA A 145 10.07 -12.76 -4.20
N ASP A 146 9.65 -12.73 -2.94
CA ASP A 146 9.98 -11.71 -1.94
C ASP A 146 11.47 -11.43 -1.78
N ARG A 147 12.31 -12.48 -1.76
CA ARG A 147 13.76 -12.34 -1.68
C ARG A 147 14.33 -11.52 -2.84
N ARG A 148 13.78 -11.68 -4.03
CA ARG A 148 14.27 -10.99 -5.21
C ARG A 148 13.82 -9.53 -5.26
N LEU A 149 12.58 -9.27 -4.81
CA LEU A 149 12.11 -7.92 -4.58
C LEU A 149 13.04 -7.18 -3.61
N THR A 150 13.39 -7.81 -2.50
CA THR A 150 14.33 -7.22 -1.53
C THR A 150 15.71 -7.00 -2.15
N MET A 151 16.25 -7.95 -2.92
CA MET A 151 17.53 -7.79 -3.61
C MET A 151 17.50 -6.68 -4.67
N SER A 152 16.42 -6.52 -5.41
CA SER A 152 16.27 -5.47 -6.42
C SER A 152 16.29 -4.07 -5.81
N ILE A 153 15.65 -3.92 -4.65
CA ILE A 153 15.62 -2.66 -3.92
C ILE A 153 16.99 -2.34 -3.30
N ALA A 154 17.65 -3.35 -2.73
CA ALA A 154 19.03 -3.19 -2.27
C ALA A 154 19.96 -2.79 -3.43
N ALA A 155 19.73 -3.34 -4.63
CA ALA A 155 20.50 -2.96 -5.81
C ALA A 155 20.25 -1.49 -6.20
N VAL A 156 19.00 -0.98 -6.12
CA VAL A 156 18.73 0.46 -6.33
C VAL A 156 19.56 1.27 -5.34
N LEU A 157 19.40 1.03 -4.04
CA LEU A 157 20.06 1.82 -3.00
C LEU A 157 21.59 1.84 -3.17
N LEU A 158 22.21 0.68 -3.33
CA LEU A 158 23.66 0.56 -3.40
C LEU A 158 24.23 1.19 -4.68
N SER A 159 23.56 0.97 -5.82
CA SER A 159 24.04 1.53 -7.09
C SER A 159 23.76 3.02 -7.24
N ASP A 160 22.67 3.53 -6.64
CA ASP A 160 22.34 4.96 -6.62
C ASP A 160 23.37 5.73 -5.80
N VAL A 161 23.58 5.33 -4.54
CA VAL A 161 24.60 5.95 -3.67
C VAL A 161 26.02 5.87 -4.29
N ALA A 162 26.38 4.72 -4.86
CA ALA A 162 27.68 4.58 -5.52
C ALA A 162 27.81 5.47 -6.77
N GLY A 163 26.73 5.57 -7.54
CA GLY A 163 26.64 6.43 -8.71
C GLY A 163 26.74 7.91 -8.37
N ASP A 164 26.06 8.35 -7.32
CA ASP A 164 26.09 9.72 -6.81
C ASP A 164 27.49 10.12 -6.34
N LEU A 165 28.15 9.26 -5.56
CA LEU A 165 29.52 9.48 -5.12
C LEU A 165 30.49 9.55 -6.31
N LEU A 166 30.27 8.73 -7.34
CA LEU A 166 31.03 8.77 -8.58
C LEU A 166 30.77 10.08 -9.36
N ALA A 167 29.51 10.51 -9.44
CA ALA A 167 29.13 11.77 -10.10
C ALA A 167 29.82 12.98 -9.45
N VAL A 168 29.85 13.01 -8.11
CA VAL A 168 30.60 14.03 -7.36
C VAL A 168 32.08 13.96 -7.66
N LYS A 169 32.71 12.76 -7.62
CA LYS A 169 34.14 12.58 -7.87
C LYS A 169 34.55 12.99 -9.28
N LEU A 170 33.68 12.81 -10.28
CA LEU A 170 33.92 13.15 -11.68
C LEU A 170 33.49 14.59 -12.02
N ASP A 171 32.99 15.35 -11.05
CA ASP A 171 32.46 16.71 -11.27
C ASP A 171 31.39 16.75 -12.37
N ALA A 172 30.54 15.70 -12.41
CA ALA A 172 29.56 15.53 -13.46
C ALA A 172 28.28 16.40 -13.27
N GLY A 173 28.26 17.22 -12.23
CA GLY A 173 27.16 18.11 -11.92
C GLY A 173 25.87 17.37 -11.56
N ILE A 174 24.77 18.10 -11.53
CA ILE A 174 23.42 17.54 -11.24
C ILE A 174 22.98 16.52 -12.31
N ARG A 175 23.55 16.60 -13.53
CA ARG A 175 23.33 15.61 -14.60
C ARG A 175 23.88 14.24 -14.21
N GLY A 176 25.02 14.22 -13.50
CA GLY A 176 25.63 12.98 -13.00
C GLY A 176 24.72 12.26 -12.01
N ILE A 177 24.10 12.99 -11.09
CA ILE A 177 23.12 12.45 -10.13
C ILE A 177 21.90 11.86 -10.86
N ALA A 178 21.37 12.57 -11.86
CA ALA A 178 20.26 12.08 -12.68
C ALA A 178 20.60 10.77 -13.42
N ILE A 179 21.82 10.66 -13.97
CA ILE A 179 22.30 9.45 -14.66
C ILE A 179 22.52 8.31 -13.64
N ALA A 180 22.99 8.61 -12.42
CA ALA A 180 23.16 7.64 -11.35
C ALA A 180 21.82 6.99 -10.99
N SER A 181 20.76 7.79 -10.83
CA SER A 181 19.42 7.28 -10.56
C SER A 181 18.90 6.39 -11.70
N VAL A 182 19.08 6.78 -12.97
CA VAL A 182 18.73 5.92 -14.13
C VAL A 182 19.47 4.60 -14.09
N ALA A 183 20.79 4.63 -13.81
CA ALA A 183 21.62 3.42 -13.73
C ALA A 183 21.20 2.52 -12.55
N ALA A 184 20.83 3.11 -11.42
CA ALA A 184 20.35 2.37 -10.26
C ALA A 184 19.06 1.57 -10.56
N TYR A 185 18.09 2.18 -11.21
CA TYR A 185 16.87 1.48 -11.64
C TYR A 185 17.15 0.44 -12.73
N LEU A 186 18.13 0.67 -13.59
CA LEU A 186 18.58 -0.34 -14.55
C LEU A 186 19.20 -1.55 -13.85
N CYS A 187 20.03 -1.37 -12.82
CA CYS A 187 20.55 -2.45 -11.99
C CYS A 187 19.43 -3.26 -11.34
N SER A 188 18.41 -2.60 -10.81
CA SER A 188 17.21 -3.27 -10.28
C SER A 188 16.49 -4.11 -11.34
N CYS A 189 16.32 -3.55 -12.55
CA CYS A 189 15.73 -4.28 -13.67
C CYS A 189 16.55 -5.52 -14.06
N MET A 190 17.88 -5.45 -13.99
CA MET A 190 18.75 -6.61 -14.25
C MET A 190 18.57 -7.70 -13.19
N VAL A 191 18.47 -7.33 -11.91
CA VAL A 191 18.20 -8.29 -10.82
C VAL A 191 16.86 -8.99 -11.01
N LEU A 192 15.79 -8.22 -11.28
CA LEU A 192 14.44 -8.77 -11.48
C LEU A 192 14.33 -9.54 -12.81
N GLY A 193 14.93 -9.04 -13.89
CA GLY A 193 14.88 -9.63 -15.21
C GLY A 193 15.70 -10.90 -15.40
N ASN A 194 16.69 -11.14 -14.55
CA ASN A 194 17.56 -12.33 -14.61
C ASN A 194 16.78 -13.65 -14.65
N GLN A 195 15.59 -13.69 -14.06
CA GLN A 195 14.72 -14.86 -14.08
C GLN A 195 14.06 -15.13 -15.42
N LEU A 196 13.70 -14.06 -16.13
CA LEU A 196 13.14 -14.16 -17.48
C LEU A 196 14.15 -14.84 -18.42
N ILE A 197 15.44 -14.53 -18.22
CA ILE A 197 16.54 -15.10 -19.00
C ILE A 197 16.81 -16.55 -18.57
N ASN A 198 16.80 -16.84 -17.27
CA ASN A 198 17.10 -18.17 -16.73
C ASN A 198 15.91 -19.14 -16.75
N GLY A 199 14.76 -18.75 -17.30
CA GLY A 199 13.57 -19.59 -17.40
C GLY A 199 12.93 -20.01 -16.07
N LYS A 200 13.25 -19.29 -14.97
CA LYS A 200 12.74 -19.58 -13.62
C LYS A 200 11.42 -18.85 -13.28
N THR A 201 10.75 -18.35 -14.28
CA THR A 201 9.45 -17.64 -14.19
C THR A 201 8.46 -18.27 -15.16
N ILE A 202 7.16 -18.09 -14.90
CA ILE A 202 6.10 -18.48 -15.82
C ILE A 202 6.07 -17.59 -17.07
N PHE A 203 6.71 -16.44 -17.04
CA PHE A 203 6.76 -15.49 -18.13
C PHE A 203 8.01 -15.68 -19.00
N ARG A 204 7.86 -15.44 -20.30
CA ARG A 204 8.93 -15.55 -21.28
C ARG A 204 8.91 -14.35 -22.22
N ILE A 205 10.09 -13.91 -22.60
CA ILE A 205 10.24 -12.88 -23.65
C ILE A 205 9.86 -13.50 -25.00
N GLY A 206 9.07 -12.80 -25.78
CA GLY A 206 8.60 -13.29 -27.06
C GLY A 206 8.07 -12.18 -27.97
N ARG A 207 7.53 -12.56 -29.11
CA ARG A 207 6.89 -11.60 -30.03
C ARG A 207 5.46 -11.31 -29.56
N PRO A 208 5.02 -10.04 -29.56
CA PRO A 208 3.65 -9.69 -29.23
C PRO A 208 2.70 -10.21 -30.29
N HIS A 209 1.67 -10.96 -29.90
CA HIS A 209 0.57 -11.37 -30.78
C HIS A 209 -0.61 -10.43 -30.55
N ILE A 210 -1.13 -9.80 -31.60
CA ILE A 210 -2.14 -8.74 -31.47
C ILE A 210 -3.52 -9.36 -31.23
N GLU A 211 -4.01 -9.24 -29.98
CA GLU A 211 -5.42 -9.51 -29.65
C GLU A 211 -6.16 -8.19 -29.39
N LYS A 212 -7.25 -7.97 -30.11
CA LYS A 212 -8.07 -6.76 -29.92
C LYS A 212 -8.66 -6.73 -28.51
N GLY A 213 -8.50 -5.60 -27.82
CA GLY A 213 -9.07 -5.38 -26.49
C GLY A 213 -8.17 -5.73 -25.29
N MET A 214 -7.04 -6.42 -25.49
CA MET A 214 -6.12 -6.80 -24.40
C MET A 214 -5.54 -5.59 -23.68
N LEU A 215 -4.97 -4.63 -24.42
CA LEU A 215 -4.43 -3.38 -23.83
C LEU A 215 -5.53 -2.56 -23.14
N THR A 216 -6.72 -2.51 -23.74
CA THR A 216 -7.86 -1.82 -23.13
C THR A 216 -8.25 -2.44 -21.79
N ALA A 217 -8.28 -3.77 -21.70
CA ALA A 217 -8.58 -4.47 -20.45
C ALA A 217 -7.53 -4.23 -19.37
N ILE A 218 -6.23 -4.21 -19.75
CA ILE A 218 -5.12 -3.86 -18.86
C ILE A 218 -5.26 -2.42 -18.37
N PHE A 219 -5.49 -1.48 -19.29
CA PHE A 219 -5.62 -0.06 -18.96
C PHE A 219 -6.81 0.21 -18.03
N ILE A 220 -7.99 -0.35 -18.31
CA ILE A 220 -9.18 -0.19 -17.45
C ILE A 220 -8.91 -0.72 -16.05
N ALA A 221 -8.27 -1.89 -15.92
CA ALA A 221 -7.96 -2.50 -14.63
C ALA A 221 -6.91 -1.69 -13.83
N GLY A 222 -5.95 -1.05 -14.52
CA GLY A 222 -4.91 -0.22 -13.92
C GLY A 222 -5.29 1.24 -13.70
N PHE A 223 -6.36 1.73 -14.33
CA PHE A 223 -6.77 3.15 -14.34
C PHE A 223 -6.91 3.80 -12.94
N PRO A 224 -7.40 3.12 -11.90
CA PRO A 224 -7.45 3.72 -10.56
C PRO A 224 -6.11 4.26 -10.05
N MET A 225 -4.97 3.65 -10.48
CA MET A 225 -3.63 4.14 -10.15
C MET A 225 -3.30 5.47 -10.84
N ALA A 226 -3.87 5.72 -12.04
CA ALA A 226 -3.66 6.96 -12.76
C ALA A 226 -4.10 8.19 -11.96
N VAL A 227 -5.26 8.11 -11.31
CA VAL A 227 -5.81 9.23 -10.51
C VAL A 227 -4.87 9.59 -9.36
N ARG A 228 -4.34 8.60 -8.67
CA ARG A 228 -3.39 8.82 -7.57
C ARG A 228 -2.14 9.56 -8.07
N TYR A 229 -1.45 9.03 -9.07
CA TYR A 229 -0.22 9.63 -9.59
C TYR A 229 -0.44 10.96 -10.28
N LEU A 230 -1.62 11.19 -10.87
CA LEU A 230 -1.99 12.49 -11.40
C LEU A 230 -2.06 13.55 -10.28
N CYS A 231 -2.63 13.21 -9.12
CA CYS A 231 -2.60 14.09 -7.95
C CYS A 231 -1.16 14.32 -7.47
N GLU A 232 -0.34 13.28 -7.44
CA GLU A 232 1.09 13.34 -7.07
C GLU A 232 1.94 14.14 -8.08
N PHE A 233 1.47 14.33 -9.31
CA PHE A 233 2.09 15.22 -10.31
C PHE A 233 1.61 16.67 -10.14
N ILE A 234 0.29 16.89 -10.14
CA ILE A 234 -0.31 18.24 -10.16
C ILE A 234 -0.04 19.00 -8.86
N CYS A 235 -0.18 18.34 -7.70
CA CYS A 235 -0.05 19.00 -6.42
C CYS A 235 1.36 19.58 -6.18
N PRO A 236 2.46 18.82 -6.31
CA PRO A 236 3.82 19.37 -6.20
C PRO A 236 4.10 20.46 -7.23
N MET A 237 3.64 20.32 -8.48
CA MET A 237 3.78 21.35 -9.50
C MET A 237 3.14 22.67 -9.07
N ALA A 238 1.91 22.60 -8.55
CA ALA A 238 1.20 23.79 -8.08
C ALA A 238 1.90 24.42 -6.86
N VAL A 239 2.29 23.59 -5.87
CA VAL A 239 2.99 24.05 -4.66
C VAL A 239 4.34 24.66 -5.01
N ASN A 240 5.13 24.03 -5.89
CA ASN A 240 6.42 24.55 -6.32
C ASN A 240 6.28 25.91 -7.01
N ARG A 241 5.32 26.08 -7.92
CA ARG A 241 5.03 27.38 -8.57
C ARG A 241 4.58 28.44 -7.57
N MET A 242 3.75 28.06 -6.59
CA MET A 242 3.34 29.00 -5.53
C MET A 242 4.55 29.39 -4.66
N MET A 243 5.47 28.46 -4.39
CA MET A 243 6.68 28.77 -3.63
C MET A 243 7.59 29.74 -4.37
N LEU A 244 7.77 29.57 -5.68
CA LEU A 244 8.53 30.52 -6.48
C LEU A 244 7.83 31.91 -6.55
N ARG A 245 6.50 31.95 -6.61
CA ARG A 245 5.74 33.18 -6.73
C ARG A 245 5.60 33.98 -5.42
N TYR A 246 5.38 33.30 -4.30
CA TYR A 246 5.06 33.92 -3.00
C TYR A 246 6.17 33.75 -1.97
N GLY A 247 7.16 32.93 -2.26
CA GLY A 247 8.29 32.61 -1.39
C GLY A 247 9.61 33.00 -2.03
N SER A 248 10.56 32.05 -2.05
CA SER A 248 11.89 32.23 -2.60
C SER A 248 12.48 30.92 -3.12
N LEU A 249 13.60 31.01 -3.85
CA LEU A 249 14.41 29.85 -4.25
C LEU A 249 14.89 29.06 -3.03
N THR A 250 15.45 29.76 -2.04
CA THR A 250 15.88 29.15 -0.76
C THR A 250 14.71 28.46 -0.05
N GLY A 251 13.51 29.04 -0.13
CA GLY A 251 12.29 28.42 0.39
C GLY A 251 11.89 27.13 -0.33
N LEU A 252 12.07 27.07 -1.64
CA LEU A 252 11.85 25.85 -2.43
C LEU A 252 12.89 24.77 -2.09
N ALA A 253 14.14 25.14 -1.91
CA ALA A 253 15.20 24.25 -1.45
C ALA A 253 14.90 23.68 -0.05
N ALA A 254 14.41 24.51 0.87
CA ALA A 254 13.99 24.07 2.20
C ALA A 254 12.81 23.08 2.15
N LEU A 255 11.85 23.25 1.22
CA LEU A 255 10.80 22.25 0.95
C LEU A 255 11.38 20.93 0.42
N SER A 256 12.43 20.97 -0.39
CA SER A 256 13.12 19.75 -0.86
C SER A 256 13.67 18.94 0.30
N ILE A 257 14.34 19.60 1.24
CA ILE A 257 14.87 18.98 2.47
C ILE A 257 13.72 18.38 3.31
N GLN A 258 12.64 19.15 3.49
CA GLN A 258 11.46 18.68 4.24
C GLN A 258 10.87 17.42 3.60
N ASP A 259 10.71 17.39 2.27
CA ASP A 259 10.13 16.24 1.56
C ASP A 259 11.02 15.00 1.62
N ALA A 260 12.34 15.16 1.53
CA ALA A 260 13.28 14.05 1.69
C ALA A 260 13.11 13.36 3.05
N VAL A 261 13.02 14.14 4.14
CA VAL A 261 12.83 13.58 5.50
C VAL A 261 11.40 13.06 5.71
N ARG A 262 10.40 13.67 5.09
CA ARG A 262 8.99 13.24 5.16
C ARG A 262 8.78 11.79 4.73
N CYS A 263 9.58 11.29 3.83
CA CYS A 263 9.48 9.92 3.33
C CYS A 263 9.61 8.86 4.45
N MET A 264 10.38 9.12 5.51
CA MET A 264 10.55 8.16 6.62
C MET A 264 9.26 7.88 7.42
N PRO A 265 8.61 8.87 8.05
CA PRO A 265 7.37 8.63 8.78
C PRO A 265 6.25 8.15 7.86
N LEU A 266 6.25 8.56 6.58
CA LEU A 266 5.27 8.12 5.60
C LEU A 266 5.44 6.63 5.28
N ALA A 267 6.65 6.14 5.04
CA ALA A 267 6.93 4.73 4.75
C ALA A 267 6.50 3.81 5.91
N PHE A 268 6.77 4.23 7.14
CA PHE A 268 6.27 3.52 8.34
C PHE A 268 4.73 3.51 8.39
N GLY A 269 4.11 4.65 8.16
CA GLY A 269 2.65 4.79 8.12
C GLY A 269 2.02 3.87 7.08
N GLU A 270 2.52 3.85 5.85
CA GLU A 270 2.00 3.01 4.76
C GLU A 270 2.12 1.50 5.07
N GLY A 271 3.22 1.08 5.72
CA GLY A 271 3.37 -0.32 6.15
C GLY A 271 2.29 -0.76 7.14
N VAL A 272 1.98 0.09 8.12
CA VAL A 272 0.90 -0.16 9.09
C VAL A 272 -0.46 -0.11 8.43
N MET A 273 -0.67 0.81 7.48
CA MET A 273 -1.94 0.93 6.76
C MET A 273 -2.28 -0.29 5.93
N THR A 274 -1.27 -0.97 5.39
CA THR A 274 -1.47 -2.27 4.71
C THR A 274 -2.04 -3.31 5.69
N ALA A 275 -1.52 -3.35 6.92
CA ALA A 275 -2.05 -4.24 7.96
C ALA A 275 -3.50 -3.88 8.35
N VAL A 276 -3.78 -2.58 8.54
CA VAL A 276 -5.14 -2.09 8.82
C VAL A 276 -6.11 -2.48 7.72
N LEU A 277 -5.75 -2.29 6.46
CA LEU A 277 -6.59 -2.66 5.32
C LEU A 277 -6.95 -4.15 5.33
N LEU A 278 -5.97 -5.02 5.57
CA LEU A 278 -6.16 -6.46 5.59
C LEU A 278 -7.02 -6.91 6.78
N LEU A 279 -6.71 -6.43 8.00
CA LEU A 279 -7.44 -6.79 9.21
C LEU A 279 -8.89 -6.29 9.16
N THR A 280 -9.09 -5.03 8.78
CA THR A 280 -10.44 -4.45 8.63
C THR A 280 -11.25 -5.24 7.60
N GLY A 281 -10.64 -5.57 6.44
CA GLY A 281 -11.31 -6.37 5.43
C GLY A 281 -11.71 -7.76 5.93
N MET A 282 -10.84 -8.40 6.69
CA MET A 282 -11.11 -9.70 7.30
C MET A 282 -12.25 -9.61 8.32
N TYR A 283 -12.17 -8.68 9.27
CA TYR A 283 -13.23 -8.50 10.29
C TYR A 283 -14.57 -8.08 9.68
N ALA A 284 -14.54 -7.26 8.63
CA ALA A 284 -15.75 -6.89 7.91
C ALA A 284 -16.39 -8.09 7.20
N ALA A 285 -15.58 -8.92 6.54
CA ALA A 285 -16.05 -10.13 5.87
C ALA A 285 -16.63 -11.17 6.86
N GLU A 286 -16.12 -11.19 8.10
CA GLU A 286 -16.58 -12.05 9.18
C GLU A 286 -17.73 -11.44 9.99
N HIS A 287 -18.19 -10.24 9.65
CA HIS A 287 -19.18 -9.47 10.41
C HIS A 287 -18.82 -9.28 11.90
N ASP A 288 -17.53 -9.20 12.21
CA ASP A 288 -17.03 -9.01 13.58
C ASP A 288 -17.00 -7.53 13.96
N THR A 289 -18.17 -7.02 14.34
CA THR A 289 -18.34 -5.61 14.71
C THR A 289 -17.54 -5.22 15.94
N GLU A 290 -17.38 -6.13 16.91
CA GLU A 290 -16.60 -5.85 18.12
C GLU A 290 -15.11 -5.79 17.80
N ALA A 291 -14.60 -6.71 16.98
CA ALA A 291 -13.21 -6.64 16.50
C ALA A 291 -12.97 -5.36 15.70
N LEU A 292 -13.90 -4.97 14.82
CA LEU A 292 -13.84 -3.70 14.08
C LEU A 292 -13.80 -2.47 15.01
N HIS A 293 -14.62 -2.45 16.08
CA HIS A 293 -14.60 -1.35 17.05
C HIS A 293 -13.30 -1.33 17.86
N ARG A 294 -12.79 -2.50 18.25
CA ARG A 294 -11.51 -2.64 18.97
C ARG A 294 -10.36 -2.19 18.08
N GLU A 295 -10.29 -2.72 16.86
CA GLU A 295 -9.29 -2.35 15.86
C GLU A 295 -9.27 -0.84 15.61
N ARG A 296 -10.43 -0.22 15.39
CA ARG A 296 -10.54 1.22 15.19
C ARG A 296 -9.95 2.01 16.36
N ARG A 297 -10.25 1.61 17.59
CA ARG A 297 -9.70 2.26 18.80
C ARG A 297 -8.19 2.10 18.88
N ASP A 298 -7.68 0.93 18.55
CA ASP A 298 -6.25 0.62 18.60
C ASP A 298 -5.49 1.34 17.49
N ILE A 299 -6.09 1.45 16.29
CA ILE A 299 -5.58 2.28 15.18
C ILE A 299 -5.46 3.74 15.61
N LEU A 300 -6.51 4.30 16.21
CA LEU A 300 -6.49 5.70 16.66
C LEU A 300 -5.38 5.95 17.69
N ARG A 301 -5.23 5.05 18.66
CA ARG A 301 -4.15 5.11 19.66
C ARG A 301 -2.78 5.00 18.99
N PHE A 302 -2.61 4.01 18.11
CA PHE A 302 -1.36 3.81 17.38
C PHE A 302 -1.00 5.05 16.58
N CYS A 303 -1.92 5.61 15.79
CA CYS A 303 -1.65 6.79 14.97
C CYS A 303 -1.25 8.01 15.79
N THR A 304 -1.92 8.24 16.93
CA THR A 304 -1.56 9.32 17.85
C THR A 304 -0.16 9.10 18.41
N VAL A 305 0.14 7.91 18.92
CA VAL A 305 1.46 7.58 19.46
C VAL A 305 2.55 7.64 18.39
N HIS A 306 2.31 7.02 17.24
CA HIS A 306 3.24 6.99 16.10
C HIS A 306 3.52 8.41 15.57
N GLY A 307 2.47 9.18 15.26
CA GLY A 307 2.62 10.54 14.74
C GLY A 307 3.33 11.46 15.76
N THR A 308 3.00 11.35 17.05
CA THR A 308 3.65 12.12 18.11
C THR A 308 5.11 11.68 18.32
N ALA A 309 5.38 10.37 18.32
CA ALA A 309 6.74 9.86 18.45
C ALA A 309 7.64 10.35 17.32
N TRP A 310 7.20 10.26 16.06
CA TRP A 310 7.94 10.81 14.94
C TRP A 310 8.11 12.33 15.03
N ALA A 311 7.08 13.06 15.45
CA ALA A 311 7.19 14.50 15.65
C ALA A 311 8.28 14.86 16.67
N LEU A 312 8.35 14.14 17.79
CA LEU A 312 9.36 14.34 18.82
C LEU A 312 10.77 13.93 18.36
N ILE A 313 10.91 12.78 17.70
CA ILE A 313 12.19 12.29 17.16
C ILE A 313 12.74 13.29 16.12
N LEU A 314 11.91 13.72 15.18
CA LEU A 314 12.32 14.67 14.15
C LEU A 314 12.55 16.08 14.74
N ALA A 315 11.81 16.51 15.76
CA ALA A 315 12.06 17.77 16.46
C ALA A 315 13.44 17.79 17.13
N ALA A 316 13.81 16.70 17.78
CA ALA A 316 15.13 16.55 18.40
C ALA A 316 16.25 16.46 17.35
N ALA A 317 15.99 15.75 16.24
CA ALA A 317 16.96 15.55 15.18
C ALA A 317 17.03 16.72 14.15
N ALA A 318 16.04 17.62 14.13
CA ALA A 318 15.91 18.66 13.10
C ALA A 318 17.17 19.48 12.84
N PRO A 319 17.88 20.01 13.84
CA PRO A 319 19.10 20.80 13.61
C PRO A 319 20.21 19.97 12.97
N LEU A 320 20.32 18.69 13.32
CA LEU A 320 21.32 17.77 12.76
C LEU A 320 20.93 17.37 11.33
N LEU A 321 19.64 17.06 11.12
CA LEU A 321 19.12 16.68 9.81
C LEU A 321 19.31 17.80 8.80
N VAL A 322 18.97 19.04 9.12
CA VAL A 322 19.12 20.14 8.17
C VAL A 322 20.60 20.39 7.83
N LYS A 323 21.52 20.27 8.80
CA LYS A 323 22.96 20.37 8.57
C LYS A 323 23.51 19.25 7.67
N LEU A 324 22.83 18.10 7.62
CA LEU A 324 23.20 17.01 6.71
C LEU A 324 23.01 17.40 5.24
N PHE A 325 22.03 18.28 4.94
CA PHE A 325 21.68 18.66 3.57
C PHE A 325 22.39 19.92 3.07
N THR A 326 22.82 20.82 3.95
CA THR A 326 23.42 22.10 3.52
C THR A 326 24.33 22.70 4.57
N LYS A 327 25.34 23.47 4.10
CA LYS A 327 26.20 24.31 4.93
C LYS A 327 25.72 25.77 5.01
N ASP A 328 24.81 26.18 4.12
CA ASP A 328 24.26 27.52 4.09
C ASP A 328 23.39 27.78 5.33
N ALA A 329 23.74 28.84 6.09
CA ALA A 329 23.06 29.20 7.32
C ALA A 329 21.61 29.69 7.09
N GLU A 330 21.34 30.37 5.98
CA GLU A 330 20.00 30.84 5.63
C GLU A 330 19.09 29.64 5.34
N LEU A 331 19.55 28.74 4.47
CA LEU A 331 18.81 27.51 4.13
C LEU A 331 18.62 26.61 5.35
N GLN A 332 19.61 26.53 6.28
CA GLN A 332 19.46 25.82 7.55
C GLN A 332 18.33 26.39 8.41
N SER A 333 18.26 27.71 8.52
CA SER A 333 17.22 28.38 9.31
C SER A 333 15.83 28.18 8.70
N MET A 334 15.70 28.31 7.38
CA MET A 334 14.45 28.11 6.65
C MET A 334 14.00 26.65 6.68
N GLY A 335 14.91 25.71 6.52
CA GLY A 335 14.64 24.28 6.65
C GLY A 335 14.13 23.90 8.04
N ALA A 336 14.79 24.41 9.09
CA ALA A 336 14.34 24.19 10.47
C ALA A 336 12.94 24.77 10.73
N TYR A 337 12.61 25.92 10.12
CA TYR A 337 11.29 26.52 10.19
C TYR A 337 10.22 25.70 9.45
N ALA A 338 10.51 25.24 8.24
CA ALA A 338 9.65 24.37 7.45
C ALA A 338 9.35 23.06 8.22
N PHE A 339 10.38 22.49 8.86
CA PHE A 339 10.20 21.30 9.70
C PHE A 339 9.25 21.50 10.85
N ARG A 340 9.28 22.63 11.56
CA ARG A 340 8.36 22.88 12.68
C ARG A 340 6.90 22.76 12.26
N TRP A 341 6.54 23.33 11.13
CA TRP A 341 5.18 23.21 10.58
C TRP A 341 4.85 21.77 10.19
N TYR A 342 5.78 21.07 9.55
CA TYR A 342 5.61 19.68 9.19
C TYR A 342 5.32 18.80 10.43
N LEU A 343 6.07 18.98 11.51
CA LEU A 343 5.93 18.21 12.73
C LEU A 343 4.54 18.37 13.37
N LEU A 344 3.96 19.56 13.28
CA LEU A 344 2.59 19.81 13.76
C LEU A 344 1.54 19.01 12.96
N GLY A 345 1.78 18.76 11.70
CA GLY A 345 0.87 17.98 10.84
C GLY A 345 0.95 16.46 11.02
N LEU A 346 2.06 15.93 11.52
CA LEU A 346 2.34 14.48 11.55
C LEU A 346 1.29 13.61 12.27
N PRO A 347 0.80 13.97 13.48
CA PRO A 347 -0.23 13.18 14.14
C PRO A 347 -1.53 13.11 13.32
N PHE A 348 -1.91 14.23 12.68
CA PHE A 348 -3.09 14.33 11.84
C PHE A 348 -2.92 13.55 10.53
N MET A 349 -1.74 13.62 9.91
CA MET A 349 -1.39 12.82 8.73
C MET A 349 -1.54 11.32 9.02
N SER A 350 -1.00 10.84 10.14
CA SER A 350 -1.11 9.44 10.55
C SER A 350 -2.57 9.02 10.75
N PHE A 351 -3.38 9.85 11.41
CA PHE A 351 -4.81 9.64 11.59
C PHE A 351 -5.58 9.58 10.26
N ASN A 352 -5.30 10.52 9.35
CA ASN A 352 -5.95 10.62 8.04
C ASN A 352 -5.62 9.41 7.17
N LEU A 353 -4.36 8.97 7.16
CA LEU A 353 -3.90 7.79 6.44
C LEU A 353 -4.61 6.53 6.95
N ALA A 354 -4.64 6.34 8.27
CA ALA A 354 -5.32 5.23 8.92
C ALA A 354 -6.82 5.18 8.63
N SER A 355 -7.48 6.34 8.71
CA SER A 355 -8.92 6.44 8.47
C SER A 355 -9.28 6.06 7.04
N ARG A 356 -8.46 6.43 6.06
CA ARG A 356 -8.65 6.03 4.64
C ARG A 356 -8.50 4.53 4.46
N SER A 357 -7.44 3.94 5.01
CA SER A 357 -7.20 2.49 4.91
C SER A 357 -8.30 1.67 5.59
N TYR A 358 -8.78 2.14 6.75
CA TYR A 358 -9.92 1.54 7.43
C TYR A 358 -11.20 1.58 6.57
N MET A 359 -11.47 2.72 5.91
CA MET A 359 -12.60 2.82 4.99
C MET A 359 -12.47 1.90 3.77
N GLN A 360 -11.25 1.75 3.23
CA GLN A 360 -10.99 0.80 2.14
C GLN A 360 -11.24 -0.64 2.57
N GLY A 361 -10.79 -1.03 3.76
CA GLY A 361 -11.05 -2.36 4.34
C GLY A 361 -12.53 -2.67 4.54
N LEU A 362 -13.35 -1.64 4.81
CA LEU A 362 -14.82 -1.75 4.87
C LEU A 362 -15.51 -1.76 3.49
N ASP A 363 -14.77 -1.92 2.39
CA ASP A 363 -15.25 -1.86 1.01
C ASP A 363 -15.89 -0.51 0.61
N ARG A 364 -15.52 0.57 1.32
CA ARG A 364 -16.00 1.93 1.05
C ARG A 364 -15.06 2.69 0.13
N GLN A 365 -14.78 2.11 -1.02
CA GLN A 365 -13.78 2.60 -1.98
C GLN A 365 -14.06 4.03 -2.46
N ARG A 366 -15.35 4.41 -2.65
CA ARG A 366 -15.72 5.77 -3.08
C ARG A 366 -15.36 6.82 -2.03
N ASP A 367 -15.69 6.56 -0.76
CA ASP A 367 -15.38 7.51 0.33
C ASP A 367 -13.87 7.66 0.51
N ALA A 368 -13.15 6.55 0.51
CA ALA A 368 -11.69 6.55 0.60
C ALA A 368 -11.05 7.27 -0.59
N GLY A 369 -11.55 7.06 -1.82
CA GLY A 369 -11.08 7.72 -3.03
C GLY A 369 -11.30 9.24 -2.99
N VAL A 370 -12.50 9.69 -2.61
CA VAL A 370 -12.81 11.12 -2.46
C VAL A 370 -11.91 11.77 -1.41
N LEU A 371 -11.73 11.14 -0.26
CA LEU A 371 -10.83 11.66 0.79
C LEU A 371 -9.37 11.70 0.32
N THR A 372 -8.95 10.74 -0.51
CA THR A 372 -7.61 10.73 -1.11
C THR A 372 -7.42 11.91 -2.06
N MET A 373 -8.39 12.19 -2.94
CA MET A 373 -8.33 13.35 -3.85
C MET A 373 -8.34 14.68 -3.07
N ILE A 374 -9.16 14.76 -2.02
CA ILE A 374 -9.20 15.96 -1.16
C ILE A 374 -7.84 16.16 -0.49
N ASN A 375 -7.23 15.10 0.06
CA ASN A 375 -5.96 15.18 0.76
C ASN A 375 -4.75 15.39 -0.15
N GLN A 376 -4.72 14.74 -1.30
CA GLN A 376 -3.53 14.75 -2.17
C GLN A 376 -3.54 15.89 -3.18
N LEU A 377 -4.68 16.53 -3.43
CA LEU A 377 -4.78 17.59 -4.43
C LEU A 377 -5.56 18.82 -3.93
N ALA A 378 -6.84 18.66 -3.58
CA ALA A 378 -7.72 19.80 -3.39
C ALA A 378 -7.30 20.67 -2.19
N LEU A 379 -7.16 20.08 -1.00
CA LEU A 379 -6.76 20.83 0.21
C LEU A 379 -5.34 21.39 0.13
N PRO A 380 -4.30 20.60 -0.22
CA PRO A 380 -2.94 21.15 -0.30
C PRO A 380 -2.84 22.34 -1.24
N VAL A 381 -3.41 22.23 -2.45
CA VAL A 381 -3.34 23.33 -3.44
C VAL A 381 -4.12 24.55 -2.96
N LEU A 382 -5.36 24.37 -2.47
CA LEU A 382 -6.21 25.45 -2.00
C LEU A 382 -5.59 26.18 -0.79
N ILE A 383 -5.16 25.43 0.21
CA ILE A 383 -4.61 26.00 1.45
C ILE A 383 -3.26 26.68 1.19
N THR A 384 -2.40 26.06 0.37
CA THR A 384 -1.13 26.68 -0.03
C THR A 384 -1.35 27.98 -0.78
N TRP A 385 -2.34 28.03 -1.69
CA TRP A 385 -2.68 29.25 -2.39
C TRP A 385 -3.22 30.35 -1.45
N LEU A 386 -4.15 30.00 -0.56
CA LEU A 386 -4.74 30.95 0.39
C LEU A 386 -3.69 31.53 1.35
N LEU A 387 -2.93 30.64 2.01
CA LEU A 387 -1.97 31.04 3.03
C LEU A 387 -0.70 31.64 2.40
N GLY A 388 -0.27 31.14 1.25
CA GLY A 388 0.86 31.69 0.52
C GLY A 388 0.60 33.12 0.04
N ARG A 389 -0.62 33.42 -0.41
CA ARG A 389 -1.01 34.77 -0.80
C ARG A 389 -1.03 35.74 0.38
N GLN A 390 -1.40 35.27 1.59
CA GLN A 390 -1.56 36.13 2.78
C GLN A 390 -0.25 36.30 3.54
N TRP A 391 0.52 35.20 3.71
CA TRP A 391 1.68 35.14 4.61
C TRP A 391 2.97 34.74 3.89
N GLY A 392 2.97 34.72 2.55
CA GLY A 392 4.14 34.37 1.76
C GLY A 392 4.66 32.98 2.07
N ILE A 393 5.97 32.86 2.19
CA ILE A 393 6.67 31.60 2.45
C ILE A 393 6.22 30.89 3.75
N GLN A 394 5.94 31.68 4.80
CA GLN A 394 5.47 31.13 6.08
C GLN A 394 4.11 30.46 5.94
N GLY A 395 3.23 31.06 5.13
CA GLY A 395 1.93 30.47 4.81
C GLY A 395 2.03 29.17 4.04
N ILE A 396 2.99 29.04 3.13
CA ILE A 396 3.21 27.82 2.35
C ILE A 396 3.69 26.67 3.26
N TYR A 397 4.61 26.91 4.17
CA TYR A 397 5.04 25.90 5.14
C TYR A 397 3.91 25.50 6.10
N ALA A 398 3.12 26.50 6.58
CA ALA A 398 1.98 26.22 7.44
C ALA A 398 0.88 25.42 6.75
N ALA A 399 0.74 25.56 5.43
CA ALA A 399 -0.30 24.90 4.65
C ALA A 399 -0.28 23.38 4.81
N PHE A 400 0.91 22.77 5.00
CA PHE A 400 1.02 21.33 5.23
C PHE A 400 0.29 20.89 6.51
N ALA A 401 0.53 21.55 7.64
CA ALA A 401 -0.15 21.22 8.88
C ALA A 401 -1.65 21.53 8.81
N VAL A 402 -1.99 22.69 8.23
CA VAL A 402 -3.38 23.18 8.17
C VAL A 402 -4.25 22.24 7.33
N HIS A 403 -3.80 21.76 6.16
CA HIS A 403 -4.61 20.87 5.35
C HIS A 403 -4.82 19.50 6.01
N GLU A 404 -3.82 18.95 6.72
CA GLU A 404 -3.97 17.70 7.46
C GLU A 404 -4.95 17.84 8.64
N ILE A 405 -4.91 18.95 9.36
CA ILE A 405 -5.88 19.27 10.43
C ILE A 405 -7.29 19.40 9.85
N LEU A 406 -7.45 20.15 8.76
CA LEU A 406 -8.76 20.32 8.11
C LEU A 406 -9.33 18.99 7.61
N LEU A 407 -8.51 18.14 7.02
CA LEU A 407 -8.95 16.82 6.61
C LEU A 407 -9.40 15.97 7.81
N THR A 408 -8.66 16.02 8.92
CA THR A 408 -9.06 15.35 10.16
C THR A 408 -10.45 15.84 10.62
N ILE A 409 -10.68 17.15 10.61
CA ILE A 409 -11.98 17.73 10.96
C ILE A 409 -13.06 17.22 10.02
N ILE A 410 -12.83 17.21 8.71
CA ILE A 410 -13.77 16.68 7.71
C ILE A 410 -14.11 15.21 8.00
N ILE A 411 -13.11 14.37 8.25
CA ILE A 411 -13.32 12.95 8.56
C ILE A 411 -14.14 12.78 9.85
N VAL A 412 -13.82 13.52 10.90
CA VAL A 412 -14.55 13.47 12.18
C VAL A 412 -16.00 13.95 12.01
N CYS A 413 -16.22 15.06 11.30
CA CYS A 413 -17.57 15.56 10.99
C CYS A 413 -18.38 14.53 10.19
N MET A 414 -17.78 13.93 9.16
CA MET A 414 -18.43 12.85 8.40
C MET A 414 -18.84 11.68 9.31
N GLN A 415 -18.01 11.31 10.27
CA GLN A 415 -18.30 10.24 11.22
C GLN A 415 -19.46 10.60 12.16
N ILE A 416 -19.48 11.84 12.68
CA ILE A 416 -20.54 12.33 13.56
C ILE A 416 -21.89 12.35 12.83
N VAL A 417 -21.93 12.96 11.63
CA VAL A 417 -23.16 13.03 10.80
C VAL A 417 -23.72 11.64 10.49
N ARG A 418 -22.85 10.67 10.21
CA ARG A 418 -23.26 9.29 9.94
C ARG A 418 -23.85 8.63 11.20
N LYS A 419 -23.19 8.81 12.34
CA LYS A 419 -23.68 8.29 13.63
C LYS A 419 -25.07 8.85 13.95
N GLN A 420 -25.30 10.13 13.71
CA GLN A 420 -26.64 10.76 13.89
C GLN A 420 -27.71 10.19 12.97
N LYS A 421 -27.33 9.73 11.77
CA LYS A 421 -28.25 9.07 10.82
C LYS A 421 -28.44 7.56 11.10
N GLY A 422 -28.03 7.07 12.26
CA GLY A 422 -28.11 5.66 12.63
C GLY A 422 -27.18 4.74 11.80
N ARG A 423 -26.26 5.31 11.01
CA ARG A 423 -25.29 4.57 10.20
C ARG A 423 -23.94 4.61 10.89
N THR A 424 -23.51 3.52 11.49
CA THR A 424 -22.14 3.41 12.01
C THR A 424 -21.14 3.22 10.88
N ILE A 425 -19.87 3.45 11.14
CA ILE A 425 -18.82 3.24 10.12
C ILE A 425 -18.75 1.76 9.73
N SER A 426 -19.10 0.87 10.65
CA SER A 426 -19.18 -0.58 10.45
C SER A 426 -20.40 -1.04 9.62
N ASP A 427 -21.37 -0.17 9.30
CA ASP A 427 -22.57 -0.52 8.52
C ASP A 427 -22.28 -0.79 7.03
N GLY A 428 -21.02 -0.70 6.58
CA GLY A 428 -20.61 -1.21 5.27
C GLY A 428 -20.58 -2.74 5.19
N ALA A 429 -20.25 -3.41 6.28
CA ALA A 429 -20.55 -4.82 6.46
C ALA A 429 -22.01 -4.90 6.85
N ALA A 430 -22.90 -5.14 5.86
CA ALA A 430 -24.34 -5.26 6.10
C ALA A 430 -24.57 -6.15 7.31
N LEU A 431 -24.85 -5.55 8.45
CA LEU A 431 -25.42 -6.21 9.61
C LEU A 431 -26.85 -6.64 9.19
N GLY A 432 -26.90 -7.71 8.38
CA GLY A 432 -28.09 -8.52 8.33
C GLY A 432 -28.42 -8.85 9.78
N ASN A 433 -29.67 -8.91 10.13
CA ASN A 433 -30.14 -9.17 11.49
C ASN A 433 -29.27 -10.27 12.16
N MET A 434 -28.29 -9.85 12.97
CA MET A 434 -27.50 -10.78 13.79
C MET A 434 -28.44 -11.36 14.82
N ILE A 435 -28.62 -12.67 14.79
CA ILE A 435 -29.57 -13.39 15.63
C ILE A 435 -28.87 -13.89 16.89
N ALA A 436 -27.64 -14.40 16.74
CA ALA A 436 -26.86 -14.95 17.84
C ALA A 436 -25.35 -14.80 17.57
N ASP A 437 -24.55 -14.65 18.63
CA ASP A 437 -23.09 -14.56 18.61
C ASP A 437 -22.54 -15.21 19.87
N ILE A 438 -21.64 -16.19 19.72
CA ILE A 438 -20.91 -16.81 20.81
C ILE A 438 -19.45 -16.92 20.44
N ARG A 439 -18.55 -16.72 21.41
CA ARG A 439 -17.11 -16.85 21.27
C ARG A 439 -16.47 -17.36 22.54
N GLY A 440 -15.27 -17.91 22.42
CA GLY A 440 -14.48 -18.34 23.55
C GLY A 440 -13.09 -18.76 23.14
N ASP A 441 -12.22 -18.88 24.15
CA ASP A 441 -10.87 -19.38 23.99
C ASP A 441 -10.85 -20.87 24.31
N ILE A 442 -9.97 -21.61 23.61
CA ILE A 442 -9.79 -23.06 23.76
C ILE A 442 -8.33 -23.34 24.10
N THR A 443 -8.08 -24.03 25.20
CA THR A 443 -6.75 -24.43 25.64
C THR A 443 -6.62 -25.92 25.94
N THR A 444 -7.75 -26.62 26.11
CA THR A 444 -7.80 -28.06 26.39
C THR A 444 -8.82 -28.77 25.51
N LEU A 445 -8.70 -30.09 25.36
CA LEU A 445 -9.65 -30.89 24.59
C LEU A 445 -11.06 -30.91 25.23
N GLU A 446 -11.14 -30.82 26.56
CA GLU A 446 -12.43 -30.72 27.26
C GLU A 446 -13.18 -29.43 26.87
N GLN A 447 -12.44 -28.33 26.73
CA GLN A 447 -13.02 -27.07 26.27
C GLN A 447 -13.46 -27.11 24.80
N VAL A 448 -12.87 -27.97 23.97
CA VAL A 448 -13.33 -28.19 22.58
C VAL A 448 -14.74 -28.76 22.59
N THR A 449 -14.98 -29.82 23.38
CA THR A 449 -16.30 -30.43 23.48
C THR A 449 -17.33 -29.46 24.10
N GLU A 450 -16.94 -28.74 25.15
CA GLU A 450 -17.82 -27.73 25.75
C GLU A 450 -18.19 -26.61 24.77
N ALA A 451 -17.26 -26.17 23.94
CA ALA A 451 -17.49 -25.16 22.91
C ALA A 451 -18.45 -25.68 21.82
N SER A 452 -18.26 -26.93 21.38
CA SER A 452 -19.13 -27.61 20.43
C SER A 452 -20.57 -27.70 20.97
N ASP A 453 -20.75 -28.15 22.20
CA ASP A 453 -22.04 -28.23 22.85
C ASP A 453 -22.76 -26.88 22.97
N LYS A 454 -22.01 -25.80 23.26
CA LYS A 454 -22.53 -24.44 23.30
C LYS A 454 -23.01 -23.99 21.92
N VAL A 455 -22.28 -24.28 20.87
CA VAL A 455 -22.64 -23.95 19.48
C VAL A 455 -23.89 -24.73 19.05
N ILE A 456 -23.94 -26.03 19.35
CA ILE A 456 -25.10 -26.87 19.04
C ILE A 456 -26.36 -26.34 19.72
N ARG A 457 -26.32 -26.07 21.04
CA ARG A 457 -27.43 -25.49 21.79
C ARG A 457 -27.88 -24.16 21.20
N LEU A 458 -26.94 -23.27 20.90
CA LEU A 458 -27.28 -21.98 20.30
C LEU A 458 -27.96 -22.12 18.93
N CYS A 459 -27.54 -23.10 18.13
CA CYS A 459 -28.23 -23.45 16.87
C CYS A 459 -29.65 -23.92 17.10
N GLU A 460 -29.88 -24.85 18.04
CA GLU A 460 -31.21 -25.42 18.35
C GLU A 460 -32.14 -24.33 18.88
N GLU A 461 -31.69 -23.49 19.82
CA GLU A 461 -32.47 -22.36 20.38
C GLU A 461 -32.91 -21.35 19.31
N ASN A 462 -32.13 -21.24 18.21
CA ASN A 462 -32.45 -20.34 17.11
C ASN A 462 -33.06 -21.04 15.88
N GLY A 463 -33.63 -22.24 16.06
CA GLY A 463 -34.40 -22.94 15.04
C GLY A 463 -33.58 -23.44 13.84
N VAL A 464 -32.30 -23.78 14.05
CA VAL A 464 -31.48 -24.50 13.07
C VAL A 464 -31.85 -25.98 13.13
N ASP A 465 -31.87 -26.67 11.98
CA ASP A 465 -32.11 -28.11 11.93
C ASP A 465 -31.09 -28.87 12.80
N ARG A 466 -31.56 -29.86 13.56
CA ARG A 466 -30.75 -30.60 14.55
C ARG A 466 -29.52 -31.28 13.93
N LYS A 467 -29.66 -31.88 12.74
CA LYS A 467 -28.56 -32.50 12.01
C LYS A 467 -27.53 -31.47 11.59
N GLN A 468 -27.99 -30.30 11.16
CA GLN A 468 -27.14 -29.20 10.78
C GLN A 468 -26.41 -28.61 12.00
N ALA A 469 -27.11 -28.43 13.12
CA ALA A 469 -26.50 -27.98 14.38
C ALA A 469 -25.36 -28.91 14.82
N PHE A 470 -25.64 -30.23 14.80
CA PHE A 470 -24.62 -31.25 15.12
C PHE A 470 -23.40 -31.18 14.16
N ASN A 471 -23.65 -31.08 12.86
CA ASN A 471 -22.55 -30.97 11.88
C ASN A 471 -21.65 -29.76 12.11
N ILE A 472 -22.22 -28.63 12.52
CA ILE A 472 -21.44 -27.40 12.83
C ILE A 472 -20.61 -27.59 14.10
N GLY A 473 -21.21 -28.19 15.14
CA GLY A 473 -20.48 -28.56 16.36
C GLY A 473 -19.29 -29.47 16.05
N LEU A 474 -19.52 -30.50 15.23
CA LEU A 474 -18.48 -31.41 14.78
C LEU A 474 -17.38 -30.71 13.97
N CYS A 475 -17.73 -29.74 13.10
CA CYS A 475 -16.73 -28.93 12.42
C CYS A 475 -15.85 -28.13 13.41
N LEU A 476 -16.43 -27.58 14.47
CA LEU A 476 -15.65 -26.89 15.50
C LEU A 476 -14.71 -27.86 16.23
N GLU A 477 -15.22 -29.04 16.61
CA GLU A 477 -14.41 -30.06 17.27
C GLU A 477 -13.21 -30.47 16.41
N GLU A 478 -13.43 -30.82 15.15
CA GLU A 478 -12.39 -31.22 14.23
C GLU A 478 -11.31 -30.14 14.02
N LEU A 479 -11.73 -28.91 13.80
CA LEU A 479 -10.80 -27.81 13.59
C LEU A 479 -10.00 -27.49 14.86
N ALA A 480 -10.67 -27.39 16.01
CA ALA A 480 -10.03 -27.01 17.26
C ALA A 480 -9.13 -28.13 17.80
N ALA A 481 -9.56 -29.40 17.70
CA ALA A 481 -8.76 -30.55 18.07
C ALA A 481 -7.49 -30.66 17.18
N ASN A 482 -7.63 -30.46 15.87
CA ASN A 482 -6.49 -30.46 14.95
C ASN A 482 -5.49 -29.34 15.29
N SER A 483 -5.97 -28.14 15.61
CA SER A 483 -5.09 -27.06 16.05
C SER A 483 -4.39 -27.40 17.37
N LEU A 484 -5.10 -27.94 18.37
CA LEU A 484 -4.52 -28.31 19.66
C LEU A 484 -3.49 -29.43 19.57
N LEU A 485 -3.78 -30.47 18.78
CA LEU A 485 -2.96 -31.69 18.71
C LEU A 485 -1.79 -31.57 17.74
N HIS A 486 -1.97 -30.85 16.64
CA HIS A 486 -1.03 -30.83 15.53
C HIS A 486 -0.49 -29.43 15.17
N GLY A 487 -1.14 -28.37 15.65
CA GLY A 487 -0.77 -27.00 15.31
C GLY A 487 0.47 -26.49 16.05
N PHE A 488 0.82 -27.07 17.20
CA PHE A 488 1.86 -26.54 18.08
C PHE A 488 2.96 -27.59 18.33
N ASN A 489 4.19 -27.24 17.98
CA ASN A 489 5.38 -28.10 18.20
C ASN A 489 6.41 -27.45 19.15
N ASP A 490 6.11 -26.28 19.69
CA ASP A 490 7.00 -25.50 20.54
C ASP A 490 6.28 -25.06 21.82
N ASP A 491 7.04 -24.55 22.79
CA ASP A 491 6.55 -24.07 24.08
C ASP A 491 5.84 -22.69 24.01
N ARG A 492 5.40 -22.27 22.83
CA ARG A 492 4.65 -21.01 22.70
C ARG A 492 3.35 -21.10 23.48
N LYS A 493 2.94 -19.96 24.03
CA LYS A 493 1.60 -19.82 24.60
C LYS A 493 0.57 -20.09 23.51
N LYS A 494 -0.14 -21.19 23.64
CA LYS A 494 -1.20 -21.56 22.70
C LYS A 494 -2.34 -20.56 22.77
N TYR A 495 -2.74 -20.06 21.60
CA TYR A 495 -3.90 -19.19 21.42
C TYR A 495 -4.80 -19.85 20.39
N ILE A 496 -6.01 -20.23 20.80
CA ILE A 496 -7.07 -20.73 19.92
C ILE A 496 -8.36 -20.05 20.34
N GLU A 497 -8.94 -19.30 19.44
CA GLU A 497 -10.22 -18.59 19.63
C GLU A 497 -11.24 -19.13 18.63
N TYR A 498 -12.43 -19.45 19.11
CA TYR A 498 -13.58 -19.72 18.24
C TYR A 498 -14.61 -18.60 18.34
N ARG A 499 -15.33 -18.39 17.24
CA ARG A 499 -16.51 -17.55 17.19
C ARG A 499 -17.55 -18.19 16.29
N PHE A 500 -18.79 -18.27 16.77
CA PHE A 500 -19.92 -18.74 15.97
C PHE A 500 -21.03 -17.69 15.98
N ILE A 501 -21.55 -17.33 14.79
CA ILE A 501 -22.59 -16.33 14.62
C ILE A 501 -23.69 -16.81 13.70
N ILE A 502 -24.91 -16.39 14.00
CA ILE A 502 -26.11 -16.59 13.15
C ILE A 502 -26.53 -15.22 12.62
N ILE A 503 -26.43 -15.02 11.30
CA ILE A 503 -26.81 -13.79 10.62
C ILE A 503 -27.81 -14.08 9.50
N GLY A 504 -29.07 -13.67 9.68
CA GLY A 504 -30.11 -13.94 8.73
C GLY A 504 -30.20 -15.44 8.41
N ARG A 505 -29.86 -15.85 7.21
CA ARG A 505 -29.81 -17.24 6.76
C ARG A 505 -28.45 -17.91 6.80
N TRP A 506 -27.44 -17.25 7.36
CA TRP A 506 -26.07 -17.76 7.40
C TRP A 506 -25.65 -18.16 8.81
N LEU A 507 -25.02 -19.31 8.90
CA LEU A 507 -24.30 -19.81 10.06
C LEU A 507 -22.82 -19.66 9.73
N ILE A 508 -22.06 -18.94 10.55
CA ILE A 508 -20.66 -18.65 10.31
C ILE A 508 -19.87 -19.10 11.52
N LEU A 509 -18.99 -20.07 11.31
CA LEU A 509 -18.03 -20.55 12.31
C LEU A 509 -16.63 -20.09 11.92
N ARG A 510 -15.92 -19.48 12.86
CA ARG A 510 -14.55 -19.05 12.73
C ARG A 510 -13.68 -19.68 13.81
N LEU A 511 -12.52 -20.17 13.41
CA LEU A 511 -11.45 -20.57 14.32
C LEU A 511 -10.19 -19.77 13.99
N ARG A 512 -9.52 -19.23 15.01
CA ARG A 512 -8.22 -18.59 14.93
C ARG A 512 -7.23 -19.29 15.86
N ASP A 513 -6.01 -19.53 15.38
CA ASP A 513 -4.94 -20.05 16.20
C ASP A 513 -3.58 -19.46 15.81
N ASN A 514 -2.62 -19.51 16.72
CA ASN A 514 -1.22 -19.11 16.48
C ASN A 514 -0.31 -20.33 16.25
N GLY A 515 -0.86 -21.42 15.78
CA GLY A 515 -0.13 -22.61 15.41
C GLY A 515 0.62 -22.48 14.08
N ARG A 516 1.21 -23.57 13.64
CA ARG A 516 1.87 -23.63 12.33
C ARG A 516 0.87 -23.35 11.20
N PRO A 517 1.30 -22.62 10.14
CA PRO A 517 0.45 -22.43 8.97
C PRO A 517 0.02 -23.77 8.38
N PHE A 518 -1.27 -23.98 8.25
CA PHE A 518 -1.86 -25.20 7.69
C PHE A 518 -3.06 -24.84 6.82
N ASP A 519 -2.84 -24.74 5.50
CA ASP A 519 -3.93 -24.50 4.56
C ASP A 519 -4.76 -25.76 4.35
N LEU A 520 -5.89 -25.81 5.06
CA LEU A 520 -6.83 -26.91 4.97
C LEU A 520 -7.48 -27.03 3.59
N THR A 521 -7.55 -25.95 2.83
CA THR A 521 -8.15 -25.96 1.47
C THR A 521 -7.21 -26.63 0.46
N GLU A 522 -5.91 -26.38 0.56
CA GLU A 522 -4.91 -27.08 -0.24
C GLU A 522 -4.81 -28.55 0.19
N ARG A 523 -4.80 -28.80 1.49
CA ARG A 523 -4.73 -30.16 2.01
C ARG A 523 -5.92 -31.01 1.57
N TYR A 524 -7.12 -30.48 1.58
CA TYR A 524 -8.33 -31.16 1.12
C TYR A 524 -8.22 -31.60 -0.35
N LYS A 525 -7.67 -30.75 -1.22
CA LYS A 525 -7.44 -31.08 -2.64
C LYS A 525 -6.45 -32.21 -2.87
N LEU A 526 -5.56 -32.45 -1.90
CA LEU A 526 -4.54 -33.50 -1.97
C LEU A 526 -5.01 -34.84 -1.35
N LEU A 527 -6.22 -34.89 -0.79
CA LEU A 527 -6.76 -36.15 -0.25
C LEU A 527 -7.09 -37.13 -1.38
N ASN A 528 -6.69 -38.39 -1.19
CA ASN A 528 -7.02 -39.46 -2.14
C ASN A 528 -8.54 -39.71 -2.12
N PRO A 529 -9.27 -39.56 -3.24
CA PRO A 529 -10.69 -39.84 -3.31
C PRO A 529 -11.07 -41.28 -2.94
N ASP A 530 -10.16 -42.26 -3.20
CA ASP A 530 -10.40 -43.69 -3.00
C ASP A 530 -10.13 -44.15 -1.55
N ASP A 531 -9.56 -43.28 -0.70
CA ASP A 531 -9.33 -43.56 0.72
C ASP A 531 -10.31 -42.70 1.58
N PRO A 532 -11.49 -43.23 1.97
CA PRO A 532 -12.49 -42.48 2.71
C PRO A 532 -12.09 -42.19 4.17
N VAL A 533 -11.10 -42.89 4.72
CA VAL A 533 -10.68 -42.77 6.13
C VAL A 533 -9.64 -41.67 6.31
N SER A 534 -8.76 -41.48 5.34
CA SER A 534 -7.75 -40.42 5.38
C SER A 534 -8.39 -39.03 5.30
N GLY A 535 -8.06 -38.20 6.29
CA GLY A 535 -8.55 -36.81 6.35
C GLY A 535 -10.07 -36.71 6.61
N LEU A 536 -10.68 -37.67 7.33
CA LEU A 536 -12.11 -37.70 7.61
C LEU A 536 -12.64 -36.38 8.19
N GLY A 537 -11.92 -35.77 9.14
CA GLY A 537 -12.30 -34.48 9.73
C GLY A 537 -12.38 -33.35 8.70
N LEU A 538 -11.39 -33.25 7.79
CA LEU A 538 -11.46 -32.28 6.70
C LEU A 538 -12.64 -32.55 5.75
N ARG A 539 -12.92 -33.83 5.45
CA ARG A 539 -14.05 -34.20 4.60
C ARG A 539 -15.38 -33.79 5.24
N ILE A 540 -15.53 -33.95 6.55
CA ILE A 540 -16.71 -33.51 7.30
C ILE A 540 -16.87 -31.99 7.19
N VAL A 541 -15.79 -31.22 7.40
CA VAL A 541 -15.81 -29.76 7.31
C VAL A 541 -16.22 -29.29 5.92
N PHE A 542 -15.62 -29.87 4.86
CA PHE A 542 -15.94 -29.49 3.49
C PHE A 542 -17.31 -30.00 3.00
N ALA A 543 -17.82 -31.08 3.56
CA ALA A 543 -19.17 -31.58 3.26
C ALA A 543 -20.27 -30.77 3.95
N ALA A 544 -20.00 -30.21 5.14
CA ALA A 544 -20.93 -29.40 5.89
C ALA A 544 -21.01 -27.93 5.42
N ALA A 545 -19.93 -27.42 4.83
CA ALA A 545 -19.77 -26.02 4.50
C ALA A 545 -20.02 -25.72 3.01
N GLU A 546 -20.75 -24.65 2.73
CA GLU A 546 -20.84 -24.11 1.36
C GLU A 546 -19.58 -23.34 0.95
N ASN A 547 -18.90 -22.75 1.92
CA ASN A 547 -17.66 -22.04 1.69
C ASN A 547 -16.73 -22.21 2.89
N VAL A 548 -15.48 -22.57 2.60
CA VAL A 548 -14.39 -22.68 3.58
C VAL A 548 -13.27 -21.76 3.12
N ASN A 549 -12.95 -20.75 3.91
CA ASN A 549 -11.87 -19.81 3.67
C ASN A 549 -10.77 -20.02 4.70
N TYR A 550 -9.53 -20.09 4.24
CA TYR A 550 -8.34 -20.04 5.06
C TYR A 550 -7.51 -18.81 4.74
N SER A 551 -6.98 -18.18 5.76
CA SER A 551 -5.96 -17.14 5.63
C SER A 551 -4.95 -17.23 6.76
N HIS A 552 -3.69 -16.92 6.45
CA HIS A 552 -2.62 -16.82 7.44
C HIS A 552 -2.06 -15.40 7.39
N ALA A 553 -2.20 -14.67 8.49
CA ALA A 553 -1.71 -13.29 8.61
C ALA A 553 -1.32 -13.00 10.05
N PHE A 554 -0.22 -12.25 10.26
CA PHE A 554 0.28 -11.85 11.59
C PHE A 554 0.54 -13.02 12.54
N ASP A 555 1.10 -14.12 12.03
CA ASP A 555 1.32 -15.37 12.78
C ASP A 555 0.01 -16.02 13.31
N LEU A 556 -1.12 -15.71 12.70
CA LEU A 556 -2.41 -16.31 13.02
C LEU A 556 -2.99 -17.04 11.81
N ASN A 557 -3.37 -18.29 12.02
CA ASN A 557 -4.27 -19.01 11.13
C ASN A 557 -5.70 -18.53 11.38
N ASN A 558 -6.46 -18.36 10.34
CA ASN A 558 -7.86 -18.01 10.41
C ASN A 558 -8.65 -18.89 9.45
N VAL A 559 -9.51 -19.73 9.99
CA VAL A 559 -10.44 -20.58 9.25
C VAL A 559 -11.84 -20.04 9.44
N CYS A 560 -12.54 -19.76 8.35
CA CYS A 560 -13.92 -19.29 8.37
C CYS A 560 -14.80 -20.21 7.51
N ILE A 561 -15.81 -20.80 8.12
CA ILE A 561 -16.79 -21.70 7.50
C ILE A 561 -18.13 -20.99 7.43
N ARG A 562 -18.76 -21.03 6.26
CA ARG A 562 -20.12 -20.52 6.05
C ARG A 562 -21.05 -21.63 5.61
N VAL A 563 -22.20 -21.71 6.27
CA VAL A 563 -23.24 -22.71 6.04
C VAL A 563 -24.58 -22.01 5.89
N LEU A 564 -25.38 -22.40 4.90
CA LEU A 564 -26.72 -21.87 4.73
C LEU A 564 -27.65 -22.51 5.75
N LYS A 565 -28.33 -21.71 6.59
CA LYS A 565 -29.26 -22.17 7.59
C LYS A 565 -30.42 -22.91 6.94
N GLN A 566 -30.61 -24.18 7.26
CA GLN A 566 -31.83 -24.95 6.99
C GLN A 566 -32.79 -24.75 8.16
N SER A 567 -33.95 -24.22 7.86
CA SER A 567 -35.02 -24.07 8.86
C SER A 567 -35.67 -25.41 9.14
N ASN A 568 -35.90 -25.72 10.41
CA ASN A 568 -36.73 -26.83 10.83
C ASN A 568 -38.15 -26.56 10.36
N ARG A 569 -38.51 -26.88 9.11
CA ARG A 569 -39.90 -27.03 8.72
C ARG A 569 -40.40 -28.29 9.42
N GLN A 570 -40.94 -28.12 10.61
CA GLN A 570 -41.80 -29.13 11.18
C GLN A 570 -42.86 -29.48 10.14
N LEU A 571 -42.92 -30.74 9.83
CA LEU A 571 -44.07 -31.43 9.30
C LEU A 571 -45.30 -31.04 10.16
N THR A 572 -46.01 -30.03 9.71
CA THR A 572 -47.42 -29.84 10.04
C THR A 572 -48.18 -30.27 8.78
N ASP A 573 -48.47 -31.54 8.72
CA ASP A 573 -49.64 -32.15 8.11
C ASP A 573 -50.08 -33.34 8.97
#